data_6768bd661e3ca30fb9cf32be8927ecf2
#
_entry.id   6768bd661e3ca30fb9cf32be8927ecf2
#
_cell.length_a   1.000
_cell.length_b   1.000
_cell.length_c   1.000
_cell.angle_alpha   90.00
_cell.angle_beta   90.00
_cell.angle_gamma   90.00
#
_symmetry.space_group_name_H-M   'P 1'
#
loop_
_entity.id
_entity.type
_entity.pdbx_description
1 polymer ?
#
loop_
_entity_poly.entity_id
_entity_poly.type
_entity_poly.pdbx_seq_one_letter_code
_entity_poly.pdbx_strand_id
1 'polypeptide(L)'
;HNGAAALSDVTRRGGVAYTYSPWMRDYESGYSLHSLGSFYKINQRNAILLGLRYFGYPEMDGTGEGASGIHPKEIAVEAGYAYEVIKNFSVSATFKYLFSDMGRIGNSRGASSVAFDLGVLYKCEINDWEGAGWSVGLHVSNLGPKINYLTSKDALPATVKVGGAADLPFLQMHKLTLTADLGYRLS
;
A
#
# COMPACT_ATOMS: atom_id res chain seq x y z
N HIS A 1 0.15 -1.73 -2.73
CA HIS A 1 -0.05 -3.13 -3.17
C HIS A 1 -1.44 -3.29 -3.78
N ASN A 2 -1.55 -4.02 -4.89
CA ASN A 2 -2.84 -4.36 -5.47
C ASN A 2 -3.49 -5.48 -4.66
N GLY A 3 -4.59 -5.20 -3.95
CA GLY A 3 -5.28 -6.16 -3.09
C GLY A 3 -5.83 -7.37 -3.86
N ALA A 4 -6.15 -7.22 -5.15
CA ALA A 4 -6.60 -8.33 -6.00
C ALA A 4 -5.54 -9.44 -6.12
N ALA A 5 -4.26 -9.12 -5.94
CA ALA A 5 -3.17 -10.09 -5.94
C ALA A 5 -3.23 -11.10 -4.78
N ALA A 6 -3.96 -10.80 -3.70
CA ALA A 6 -4.15 -11.75 -2.61
C ALA A 6 -4.84 -13.05 -3.05
N LEU A 7 -5.62 -13.00 -4.14
CA LEU A 7 -6.31 -14.17 -4.70
C LEU A 7 -5.49 -14.92 -5.74
N SER A 8 -4.39 -14.34 -6.23
CA SER A 8 -3.57 -14.94 -7.30
C SER A 8 -2.76 -16.17 -6.86
N ASP A 9 -2.45 -16.31 -5.57
CA ASP A 9 -1.74 -17.47 -5.03
C ASP A 9 -2.72 -18.54 -4.58
N VAL A 10 -2.84 -19.61 -5.33
CA VAL A 10 -3.79 -20.69 -5.06
C VAL A 10 -3.39 -21.51 -3.83
N THR A 11 -2.13 -21.52 -3.45
CA THR A 11 -1.58 -22.40 -2.41
C THR A 11 -1.68 -21.82 -1.00
N ARG A 12 -1.65 -20.49 -0.85
CA ARG A 12 -1.63 -19.83 0.45
C ARG A 12 -3.02 -19.38 0.88
N ARG A 13 -3.43 -19.76 2.07
CA ARG A 13 -4.69 -19.34 2.68
C ARG A 13 -4.62 -17.98 3.36
N GLY A 14 -3.42 -17.54 3.71
CA GLY A 14 -3.17 -16.25 4.33
C GLY A 14 -1.69 -15.94 4.37
N GLY A 15 -1.38 -14.69 4.65
CA GLY A 15 0.00 -14.22 4.78
C GLY A 15 0.09 -12.93 5.55
N VAL A 16 1.23 -12.73 6.18
CA VAL A 16 1.61 -11.50 6.89
C VAL A 16 2.97 -11.07 6.37
N ALA A 17 3.13 -9.80 6.10
CA ALA A 17 4.39 -9.19 5.70
C ALA A 17 4.65 -7.95 6.55
N TYR A 18 5.86 -7.83 7.04
CA TYR A 18 6.35 -6.65 7.75
C TYR A 18 7.54 -6.08 7.01
N THR A 19 7.56 -4.77 6.86
CA THR A 19 8.68 -4.04 6.25
C THR A 19 9.08 -2.91 7.17
N TYR A 20 10.36 -2.80 7.43
CA TYR A 20 10.99 -1.66 8.07
C TYR A 20 11.91 -1.00 7.06
N SER A 21 11.73 0.29 6.85
CA SER A 21 12.56 1.10 5.96
C SER A 21 13.05 2.33 6.70
N PRO A 22 14.33 2.39 7.09
CA PRO A 22 14.95 3.61 7.57
C PRO A 22 15.10 4.56 6.38
N TRP A 23 14.59 5.77 6.50
CA TRP A 23 14.62 6.77 5.44
C TRP A 23 15.67 7.85 5.73
N MET A 24 16.33 8.36 4.69
CA MET A 24 17.27 9.50 4.71
C MET A 24 18.42 9.39 5.72
N ARG A 25 18.95 8.21 5.97
CA ARG A 25 20.03 7.96 6.95
C ARG A 25 21.27 8.81 6.76
N ASP A 26 21.58 9.17 5.51
CA ASP A 26 22.80 9.91 5.16
C ASP A 26 22.66 11.43 5.32
N TYR A 27 21.45 11.95 5.49
CA TYR A 27 21.19 13.39 5.64
C TYR A 27 20.68 13.75 7.02
N GLU A 28 19.76 12.96 7.57
CA GLU A 28 19.14 13.21 8.87
C GLU A 28 18.66 11.90 9.47
N SER A 29 19.18 11.55 10.66
CA SER A 29 18.78 10.31 11.33
C SER A 29 17.42 10.48 12.02
N GLY A 30 16.57 9.46 11.98
CA GLY A 30 15.34 9.44 12.75
C GLY A 30 14.05 9.21 11.96
N TYR A 31 14.09 9.27 10.62
CA TYR A 31 12.95 8.86 9.81
C TYR A 31 12.82 7.36 9.73
N SER A 32 11.65 6.84 10.01
CA SER A 32 11.36 5.41 9.92
C SER A 32 9.99 5.13 9.36
N LEU A 33 9.91 4.18 8.42
CA LEU A 33 8.66 3.66 7.90
C LEU A 33 8.52 2.20 8.33
N HIS A 34 7.45 1.92 9.04
CA HIS A 34 7.01 0.57 9.39
C HIS A 34 5.74 0.25 8.62
N SER A 35 5.70 -0.88 7.97
CA SER A 35 4.54 -1.34 7.22
C SER A 35 4.23 -2.79 7.55
N LEU A 36 3.04 -3.05 8.03
CA LEU A 36 2.50 -4.37 8.29
C LEU A 36 1.31 -4.58 7.35
N GLY A 37 1.35 -5.64 6.58
CA GLY A 37 0.26 -6.04 5.70
C GLY A 37 -0.11 -7.50 5.92
N SER A 38 -1.39 -7.81 5.85
CA SER A 38 -1.88 -9.17 5.94
C SER A 38 -3.05 -9.41 5.02
N PHE A 39 -3.23 -10.66 4.64
CA PHE A 39 -4.42 -11.11 3.94
C PHE A 39 -4.87 -12.47 4.45
N TYR A 40 -6.15 -12.74 4.34
CA TYR A 40 -6.74 -14.02 4.63
C TYR A 40 -7.82 -14.37 3.63
N LYS A 41 -7.72 -15.53 3.00
CA LYS A 41 -8.73 -16.05 2.08
C LYS A 41 -9.86 -16.70 2.86
N ILE A 42 -11.05 -16.16 2.75
CA ILE A 42 -12.25 -16.76 3.31
C ILE A 42 -12.56 -18.05 2.52
N ASN A 43 -12.43 -17.96 1.20
CA ASN A 43 -12.55 -19.08 0.26
C ASN A 43 -11.71 -18.80 -1.00
N GLN A 44 -11.84 -19.62 -2.03
CA GLN A 44 -11.05 -19.48 -3.27
C GLN A 44 -11.32 -18.17 -4.03
N ARG A 45 -12.49 -17.54 -3.82
CA ARG A 45 -12.90 -16.32 -4.52
C ARG A 45 -12.86 -15.06 -3.68
N ASN A 46 -12.69 -15.18 -2.35
CA ASN A 46 -12.85 -14.08 -1.44
C ASN A 46 -11.67 -13.98 -0.48
N ALA A 47 -11.11 -12.78 -0.34
CA ALA A 47 -10.07 -12.50 0.63
C ALA A 47 -10.30 -11.15 1.33
N ILE A 48 -9.95 -11.09 2.59
CA ILE A 48 -9.84 -9.85 3.38
C ILE A 48 -8.39 -9.43 3.46
N LEU A 49 -8.18 -8.12 3.57
CA LEU A 49 -6.88 -7.47 3.62
C LEU A 49 -6.86 -6.52 4.81
N LEU A 50 -5.77 -6.54 5.56
CA LEU A 50 -5.55 -5.60 6.64
C LEU A 50 -4.14 -5.02 6.51
N GLY A 51 -4.01 -3.74 6.76
CA GLY A 51 -2.74 -3.04 6.71
C GLY A 51 -2.61 -2.00 7.81
N LEU A 52 -1.37 -1.82 8.26
CA LEU A 52 -0.98 -0.77 9.18
C LEU A 52 0.33 -0.17 8.69
N ARG A 53 0.38 1.14 8.56
CA ARG A 53 1.60 1.89 8.29
C ARG A 53 1.85 2.92 9.37
N TYR A 54 3.07 3.01 9.79
CA TYR A 54 3.54 4.01 10.74
C TYR A 54 4.76 4.70 10.13
N PHE A 55 4.70 6.01 10.03
CA PHE A 55 5.83 6.84 9.63
C PHE A 55 6.21 7.75 10.80
N GLY A 56 7.42 7.57 11.31
CA GLY A 56 8.01 8.38 12.37
C GLY A 56 9.00 9.39 11.78
N TYR A 57 8.91 10.61 12.26
CA TYR A 57 9.84 11.68 11.95
C TYR A 57 10.87 11.83 13.08
N PRO A 58 12.05 12.39 12.82
CA PRO A 58 12.98 12.76 13.88
C PRO A 58 12.35 13.80 14.82
N GLU A 59 12.94 13.91 15.98
CA GLU A 59 12.61 14.99 16.91
C GLU A 59 12.93 16.34 16.26
N MET A 60 11.95 17.23 16.24
CA MET A 60 12.11 18.60 15.76
C MET A 60 12.13 19.54 16.94
N ASP A 61 13.06 20.47 16.95
CA ASP A 61 13.12 21.51 17.97
C ASP A 61 11.86 22.37 17.92
N GLY A 62 11.16 22.47 19.03
CA GLY A 62 10.03 23.38 19.14
C GLY A 62 10.53 24.85 19.07
N THR A 63 9.85 25.68 18.28
CA THR A 63 10.15 27.13 18.22
C THR A 63 9.51 27.85 19.41
N GLY A 64 10.34 28.31 20.36
CA GLY A 64 9.94 29.12 21.51
C GLY A 64 10.67 28.75 22.79
N GLU A 65 10.84 29.71 23.72
CA GLU A 65 11.41 29.44 25.05
C GLU A 65 10.54 28.45 25.81
N GLY A 66 11.11 27.27 26.13
CA GLY A 66 10.41 26.19 26.85
C GLY A 66 9.64 25.20 25.95
N ALA A 67 9.81 25.22 24.63
CA ALA A 67 9.22 24.24 23.76
C ALA A 67 9.94 22.89 23.89
N SER A 68 9.21 21.85 24.33
CA SER A 68 9.70 20.47 24.28
C SER A 68 9.80 20.01 22.83
N GLY A 69 10.74 19.11 22.54
CA GLY A 69 10.87 18.50 21.21
C GLY A 69 9.54 17.93 20.69
N ILE A 70 9.28 18.14 19.43
CA ILE A 70 8.08 17.66 18.74
C ILE A 70 8.45 16.36 18.03
N HIS A 71 7.65 15.30 18.19
CA HIS A 71 7.79 14.03 17.49
C HIS A 71 6.62 13.85 16.51
N PRO A 72 6.71 14.34 15.28
CA PRO A 72 5.66 14.14 14.30
C PRO A 72 5.52 12.65 13.94
N LYS A 73 4.31 12.23 13.67
CA LYS A 73 4.02 10.85 13.27
C LYS A 73 2.81 10.77 12.37
N GLU A 74 2.82 9.80 11.47
CA GLU A 74 1.70 9.47 10.63
C GLU A 74 1.34 8.00 10.79
N ILE A 75 0.06 7.72 10.87
CA ILE A 75 -0.48 6.37 10.98
C ILE A 75 -1.52 6.18 9.89
N ALA A 76 -1.44 5.07 9.18
CA ALA A 76 -2.47 4.66 8.24
C ALA A 76 -2.96 3.25 8.61
N VAL A 77 -4.27 3.10 8.77
CA VAL A 77 -4.93 1.81 8.96
C VAL A 77 -5.72 1.50 7.69
N GLU A 78 -5.57 0.28 7.19
CA GLU A 78 -6.17 -0.15 5.94
C GLU A 78 -7.00 -1.41 6.16
N ALA A 79 -8.19 -1.44 5.57
CA ALA A 79 -9.04 -2.62 5.52
C ALA A 79 -9.57 -2.79 4.10
N GLY A 80 -9.44 -3.97 3.54
CA GLY A 80 -9.80 -4.23 2.16
C GLY A 80 -10.46 -5.58 1.95
N TYR A 81 -11.05 -5.70 0.78
CA TYR A 81 -11.70 -6.91 0.31
C TYR A 81 -11.33 -7.15 -1.14
N ALA A 82 -11.03 -8.40 -1.47
CA ALA A 82 -10.77 -8.85 -2.83
C ALA A 82 -11.74 -9.95 -3.23
N TYR A 83 -12.19 -9.90 -4.48
CA TYR A 83 -13.16 -10.82 -5.05
C TYR A 83 -12.75 -11.28 -6.44
N GLU A 84 -12.77 -12.59 -6.68
CA GLU A 84 -12.59 -13.16 -8.00
C GLU A 84 -13.96 -13.19 -8.72
N VAL A 85 -14.15 -12.29 -9.65
CA VAL A 85 -15.41 -12.11 -10.41
C VAL A 85 -15.66 -13.30 -11.33
N ILE A 86 -14.64 -13.64 -12.12
CA ILE A 86 -14.57 -14.81 -12.97
C ILE A 86 -13.18 -15.44 -12.80
N LYS A 87 -13.00 -16.65 -13.25
CA LYS A 87 -11.71 -17.36 -13.19
C LYS A 87 -10.59 -16.45 -13.72
N ASN A 88 -9.53 -16.31 -12.95
CA ASN A 88 -8.36 -15.50 -13.29
C ASN A 88 -8.55 -13.96 -13.29
N PHE A 89 -9.75 -13.46 -13.05
CA PHE A 89 -10.02 -12.02 -12.99
C PHE A 89 -10.52 -11.62 -11.60
N SER A 90 -9.73 -10.83 -10.91
CA SER A 90 -9.98 -10.41 -9.54
C SER A 90 -10.04 -8.89 -9.43
N VAL A 91 -10.91 -8.42 -8.54
CA VAL A 91 -11.03 -7.00 -8.18
C VAL A 91 -10.79 -6.83 -6.69
N SER A 92 -10.40 -5.65 -6.27
CA SER A 92 -10.28 -5.31 -4.84
C SER A 92 -10.65 -3.88 -4.58
N ALA A 93 -11.15 -3.64 -3.37
CA ALA A 93 -11.35 -2.32 -2.81
C ALA A 93 -10.74 -2.29 -1.41
N THR A 94 -10.04 -1.20 -1.07
CA THR A 94 -9.42 -0.99 0.23
C THR A 94 -9.79 0.39 0.75
N PHE A 95 -10.32 0.45 1.96
CA PHE A 95 -10.53 1.67 2.72
C PHE A 95 -9.28 1.96 3.55
N LYS A 96 -8.89 3.24 3.63
CA LYS A 96 -7.76 3.72 4.41
C LYS A 96 -8.21 4.85 5.33
N TYR A 97 -7.81 4.77 6.57
CA TYR A 97 -7.89 5.88 7.50
C TYR A 97 -6.47 6.38 7.79
N LEU A 98 -6.26 7.66 7.56
CA LEU A 98 -4.97 8.33 7.69
C LEU A 98 -5.06 9.30 8.87
N PHE A 99 -4.11 9.22 9.77
CA PHE A 99 -3.96 10.15 10.89
C PHE A 99 -2.54 10.71 10.87
N SER A 100 -2.42 12.02 10.85
CA SER A 100 -1.16 12.77 10.86
C SER A 100 -1.13 13.68 12.08
N ASP A 101 -0.16 13.49 12.95
CA ASP A 101 0.14 14.33 14.08
C ASP A 101 1.50 15.00 13.84
N MET A 102 1.47 16.24 13.41
CA MET A 102 2.67 17.04 13.12
C MET A 102 3.23 17.72 14.36
N GLY A 103 2.74 17.36 15.55
CA GLY A 103 3.12 18.01 16.80
C GLY A 103 2.33 19.29 17.08
N ARG A 104 2.46 19.80 18.30
CA ARG A 104 1.77 21.04 18.70
C ARG A 104 2.52 22.26 18.17
N ILE A 105 2.10 22.77 17.03
CA ILE A 105 2.46 24.12 16.58
C ILE A 105 1.23 25.01 16.87
N GLY A 106 1.23 25.71 18.00
CA GLY A 106 0.08 26.53 18.44
C GLY A 106 -1.14 25.66 18.83
N ASN A 107 -2.31 25.97 18.28
CA ASN A 107 -3.58 25.31 18.57
C ASN A 107 -3.88 24.14 17.60
N SER A 108 -2.90 23.70 16.81
CA SER A 108 -3.07 22.66 15.80
C SER A 108 -3.26 21.29 16.45
N ARG A 109 -4.40 20.65 16.16
CA ARG A 109 -4.63 19.23 16.42
C ARG A 109 -4.24 18.44 15.18
N GLY A 110 -3.87 17.18 15.37
CA GLY A 110 -3.59 16.26 14.26
C GLY A 110 -4.70 16.26 13.20
N ALA A 111 -4.30 16.08 11.94
CA ALA A 111 -5.22 15.97 10.82
C ALA A 111 -5.59 14.51 10.54
N SER A 112 -6.84 14.25 10.15
CA SER A 112 -7.27 12.93 9.72
C SER A 112 -7.89 13.00 8.33
N SER A 113 -7.75 11.93 7.57
CA SER A 113 -8.34 11.79 6.25
C SER A 113 -8.71 10.36 5.97
N VAL A 114 -9.54 10.18 4.96
CA VAL A 114 -9.92 8.88 4.44
C VAL A 114 -9.55 8.77 2.97
N ALA A 115 -9.21 7.58 2.53
CA ALA A 115 -8.93 7.29 1.15
C ALA A 115 -9.41 5.89 0.77
N PHE A 116 -9.58 5.67 -0.52
CA PHE A 116 -9.94 4.40 -1.11
C PHE A 116 -8.92 4.00 -2.17
N ASP A 117 -8.63 2.70 -2.21
CA ASP A 117 -7.88 2.11 -3.31
C ASP A 117 -8.76 1.11 -4.04
N LEU A 118 -8.58 1.06 -5.36
CA LEU A 118 -9.22 0.07 -6.22
C LEU A 118 -8.14 -0.69 -6.98
N GLY A 119 -8.30 -1.99 -7.07
CA GLY A 119 -7.37 -2.86 -7.77
C GLY A 119 -8.09 -3.83 -8.69
N VAL A 120 -7.47 -4.11 -9.82
CA VAL A 120 -7.90 -5.13 -10.77
C VAL A 120 -6.68 -5.97 -11.12
N LEU A 121 -6.84 -7.27 -11.22
CA LEU A 121 -5.80 -8.21 -11.64
C LEU A 121 -6.40 -9.26 -12.57
N TYR A 122 -5.74 -9.45 -13.69
CA TYR A 122 -5.95 -10.59 -14.57
C TYR A 122 -4.71 -11.45 -14.59
N LYS A 123 -4.88 -12.78 -14.38
CA LYS A 123 -3.78 -13.75 -14.41
C LYS A 123 -4.09 -14.80 -15.47
N CYS A 124 -3.12 -15.16 -16.28
CA CYS A 124 -3.24 -16.21 -17.27
C CYS A 124 -2.12 -17.23 -17.07
N GLU A 125 -2.48 -18.49 -16.95
CA GLU A 125 -1.55 -19.62 -16.92
C GLU A 125 -1.40 -20.17 -18.33
N ILE A 126 -0.17 -20.51 -18.73
CA ILE A 126 0.12 -21.08 -20.05
C ILE A 126 0.05 -22.58 -19.91
N ASN A 127 -1.01 -23.22 -20.48
CA ASN A 127 -1.27 -24.64 -20.31
C ASN A 127 -0.18 -25.55 -20.85
N ASP A 128 0.51 -25.14 -21.93
CA ASP A 128 1.54 -25.94 -22.59
C ASP A 128 2.92 -25.86 -21.92
N TRP A 129 3.05 -25.04 -20.88
CA TRP A 129 4.29 -24.85 -20.15
C TRP A 129 4.00 -24.72 -18.64
N GLU A 130 4.14 -25.85 -17.93
CA GLU A 130 3.79 -25.96 -16.51
C GLU A 130 4.53 -24.91 -15.66
N GLY A 131 3.76 -24.11 -14.91
CA GLY A 131 4.27 -23.03 -14.08
C GLY A 131 4.58 -21.72 -14.81
N ALA A 132 4.45 -21.67 -16.14
CA ALA A 132 4.52 -20.45 -16.91
C ALA A 132 3.19 -19.69 -16.85
N GLY A 133 3.27 -18.36 -16.82
CA GLY A 133 2.10 -17.52 -16.80
C GLY A 133 2.44 -16.05 -16.91
N TRP A 134 1.42 -15.25 -17.07
CA TRP A 134 1.55 -13.81 -17.02
C TRP A 134 0.38 -13.18 -16.28
N SER A 135 0.57 -12.01 -15.77
CA SER A 135 -0.48 -11.23 -15.14
C SER A 135 -0.37 -9.76 -15.50
N VAL A 136 -1.51 -9.10 -15.55
CA VAL A 136 -1.62 -7.64 -15.72
C VAL A 136 -2.52 -7.10 -14.63
N GLY A 137 -2.09 -6.00 -14.03
CA GLY A 137 -2.83 -5.35 -12.96
C GLY A 137 -2.98 -3.86 -13.19
N LEU A 138 -4.11 -3.34 -12.76
CA LEU A 138 -4.38 -1.90 -12.63
C LEU A 138 -4.67 -1.62 -11.16
N HIS A 139 -4.07 -0.55 -10.64
CA HIS A 139 -4.28 -0.10 -9.27
C HIS A 139 -4.45 1.41 -9.24
N VAL A 140 -5.55 1.87 -8.69
CA VAL A 140 -5.81 3.27 -8.41
C VAL A 140 -5.77 3.44 -6.90
N SER A 141 -4.94 4.33 -6.42
CA SER A 141 -4.73 4.53 -4.98
C SER A 141 -4.97 5.97 -4.54
N ASN A 142 -5.29 6.08 -3.25
CA ASN A 142 -5.52 7.35 -2.56
C ASN A 142 -6.65 8.21 -3.18
N LEU A 143 -7.71 7.56 -3.63
CA LEU A 143 -8.94 8.25 -3.99
C LEU A 143 -9.60 8.75 -2.71
N GLY A 144 -9.65 10.04 -2.48
CA GLY A 144 -10.23 10.60 -1.26
C GLY A 144 -10.46 12.10 -1.34
N PRO A 145 -11.17 12.66 -0.35
CA PRO A 145 -11.36 14.10 -0.24
C PRO A 145 -10.02 14.80 0.04
N LYS A 146 -9.97 16.08 -0.26
CA LYS A 146 -8.83 16.93 0.10
C LYS A 146 -8.69 17.00 1.63
N ILE A 147 -7.46 16.86 2.12
CA ILE A 147 -7.15 17.05 3.53
C ILE A 147 -7.21 18.55 3.82
N ASN A 148 -8.04 18.91 4.80
CA ASN A 148 -8.09 20.29 5.28
C ASN A 148 -7.02 20.47 6.36
N TYR A 149 -5.89 21.04 6.01
CA TYR A 149 -5.00 21.67 6.97
C TYR A 149 -5.54 23.08 7.27
N LEU A 150 -5.25 23.64 8.43
CA LEU A 150 -5.80 24.93 8.90
C LEU A 150 -5.69 26.10 7.89
N THR A 151 -4.73 26.02 6.97
CA THR A 151 -4.44 27.08 5.98
C THR A 151 -4.43 26.61 4.53
N SER A 152 -4.42 25.31 4.25
CA SER A 152 -4.39 24.76 2.89
C SER A 152 -5.30 23.55 2.75
N LYS A 153 -5.83 23.36 1.53
CA LYS A 153 -6.59 22.18 1.11
C LYS A 153 -5.73 21.40 0.16
N ASP A 154 -5.03 20.40 0.67
CA ASP A 154 -4.19 19.55 -0.16
C ASP A 154 -4.94 18.28 -0.58
N ALA A 155 -4.92 18.00 -1.87
CA ALA A 155 -5.47 16.75 -2.39
C ALA A 155 -4.56 15.59 -2.02
N LEU A 156 -5.14 14.47 -1.58
CA LEU A 156 -4.38 13.23 -1.50
C LEU A 156 -3.80 12.92 -2.89
N PRO A 157 -2.51 12.55 -2.97
CA PRO A 157 -1.88 12.25 -4.25
C PRO A 157 -2.45 10.95 -4.83
N ALA A 158 -3.59 11.05 -5.50
CA ALA A 158 -4.15 9.92 -6.21
C ALA A 158 -3.16 9.44 -7.28
N THR A 159 -2.98 8.13 -7.36
CA THR A 159 -2.02 7.52 -8.29
C THR A 159 -2.67 6.37 -9.03
N VAL A 160 -2.46 6.32 -10.33
CA VAL A 160 -2.82 5.17 -11.16
C VAL A 160 -1.55 4.42 -11.50
N LYS A 161 -1.54 3.11 -11.29
CA LYS A 161 -0.44 2.21 -11.63
C LYS A 161 -0.95 1.08 -12.51
N VAL A 162 -0.23 0.82 -13.58
CA VAL A 162 -0.42 -0.35 -14.44
C VAL A 162 0.86 -1.17 -14.36
N GLY A 163 0.71 -2.46 -14.11
CA GLY A 163 1.85 -3.35 -14.00
C GLY A 163 1.60 -4.69 -14.65
N GLY A 164 2.67 -5.35 -15.02
CA GLY A 164 2.64 -6.70 -15.56
C GLY A 164 3.74 -7.57 -14.94
N ALA A 165 3.47 -8.87 -14.87
CA ALA A 165 4.45 -9.87 -14.49
C ALA A 165 4.40 -11.05 -15.45
N ALA A 166 5.56 -11.64 -15.73
CA ALA A 166 5.67 -12.88 -16.47
C ALA A 166 6.49 -13.89 -15.65
N ASP A 167 5.93 -15.06 -15.46
CA ASP A 167 6.53 -16.19 -14.77
C ASP A 167 7.05 -17.18 -15.82
N LEU A 168 8.34 -17.41 -15.82
CA LEU A 168 9.06 -18.26 -16.76
C LEU A 168 9.79 -19.36 -15.97
N PRO A 169 9.21 -20.56 -15.83
CA PRO A 169 9.92 -21.68 -15.24
C PRO A 169 11.01 -22.12 -16.21
N PHE A 170 12.22 -22.33 -15.70
CA PHE A 170 13.30 -22.94 -16.47
C PHE A 170 14.06 -23.94 -15.59
N LEU A 171 14.47 -25.07 -16.17
CA LEU A 171 15.03 -26.18 -15.40
C LEU A 171 14.12 -26.54 -14.21
N GLN A 172 13.67 -27.68 -14.07
CA GLN A 172 12.65 -28.24 -13.14
C GLN A 172 12.53 -27.62 -11.73
N MET A 173 13.50 -26.82 -11.27
CA MET A 173 13.56 -26.23 -9.93
C MET A 173 13.71 -24.69 -9.90
N HIS A 174 13.77 -24.02 -11.04
CA HIS A 174 14.02 -22.58 -11.12
C HIS A 174 12.86 -21.85 -11.82
N LYS A 175 12.48 -20.71 -11.28
CA LYS A 175 11.47 -19.82 -11.85
C LYS A 175 12.03 -18.40 -11.94
N LEU A 176 12.00 -17.83 -13.13
CA LEU A 176 12.31 -16.42 -13.36
C LEU A 176 10.98 -15.64 -13.38
N THR A 177 10.86 -14.65 -12.56
CA THR A 177 9.72 -13.71 -12.59
C THR A 177 10.23 -12.35 -13.06
N LEU A 178 9.70 -11.88 -14.17
CA LEU A 178 9.94 -10.53 -14.70
C LEU A 178 8.75 -9.66 -14.36
N THR A 179 9.00 -8.46 -13.83
CA THR A 179 7.96 -7.49 -13.50
C THR A 179 8.27 -6.11 -14.06
N ALA A 180 7.23 -5.41 -14.52
CA ALA A 180 7.32 -4.02 -14.94
C ALA A 180 6.08 -3.26 -14.50
N ASP A 181 6.30 -2.06 -13.93
CA ASP A 181 5.24 -1.19 -13.45
C ASP A 181 5.43 0.23 -13.98
N LEU A 182 4.33 0.85 -14.40
CA LEU A 182 4.24 2.26 -14.73
C LEU A 182 3.24 2.94 -13.79
N GLY A 183 3.65 4.06 -13.22
CA GLY A 183 2.80 4.83 -12.31
C GLY A 183 2.65 6.27 -12.78
N TYR A 184 1.41 6.78 -12.71
CA TYR A 184 1.09 8.17 -12.99
C TYR A 184 0.36 8.78 -11.80
N ARG A 185 0.83 9.94 -11.34
CA ARG A 185 0.19 10.70 -10.27
C ARG A 185 -0.86 11.61 -10.87
N LEU A 186 -2.08 11.47 -10.39
CA LEU A 186 -3.18 12.38 -10.69
C LEU A 186 -3.03 13.60 -9.79
N SER A 187 -2.78 14.75 -10.36
CA SER A 187 -2.61 16.03 -9.64
C SER A 187 -3.97 16.69 -9.38
#